data_d1b60c75fdab766cf9550a6c751a9d48
#
_entry.id   d1b60c75fdab766cf9550a6c751a9d48
#
_cell.length_a   1.000
_cell.length_b   1.000
_cell.length_c   1.000
_cell.angle_alpha   90.00
_cell.angle_beta   90.00
_cell.angle_gamma   90.00
#
_symmetry.space_group_name_H-M   'P 1'
#
loop_
_entity.id
_entity.type
_entity.pdbx_description
1 polymer ?
#
loop_
_entity_poly.entity_id
_entity_poly.type
_entity_poly.pdbx_seq_one_letter_code
_entity_poly.pdbx_strand_id
1 'polypeptide(L)'
;METNNVIAIILGISSFITACSTVLLSYRYNKLVQGQVEMQIRERITNARVRYEDLIIKHNDKLNDKFIQSVLNSAIEEFLNAYDEACQKYIDKKVDKERFKKSYFKEIQSIVENENFKQKYDSESSQYKATKKIYREWYDLEK
;
A
#
# COMPACT_ATOMS: atom_id res chain seq x y z
N MET A 1 -40.02 44.61 -3.57
CA MET A 1 -39.65 43.44 -4.41
C MET A 1 -38.14 43.34 -4.69
N GLU A 2 -37.45 44.45 -4.88
CA GLU A 2 -35.98 44.43 -5.22
C GLU A 2 -35.09 43.96 -4.08
N THR A 3 -35.35 44.33 -2.84
CA THR A 3 -34.54 43.91 -1.68
C THR A 3 -34.52 42.40 -1.46
N ASN A 4 -35.60 41.69 -1.70
CA ASN A 4 -35.67 40.22 -1.56
C ASN A 4 -34.83 39.50 -2.64
N ASN A 5 -34.78 40.05 -3.85
CA ASN A 5 -33.96 39.51 -4.93
C ASN A 5 -32.46 39.68 -4.65
N VAL A 6 -32.04 40.81 -4.08
CA VAL A 6 -30.64 41.06 -3.68
C VAL A 6 -30.21 40.10 -2.57
N ILE A 7 -31.06 39.91 -1.57
CA ILE A 7 -30.77 38.94 -0.48
C ILE A 7 -30.64 37.51 -1.04
N ALA A 8 -31.54 37.10 -1.93
CA ALA A 8 -31.47 35.77 -2.54
C ALA A 8 -30.18 35.54 -3.35
N ILE A 9 -29.75 36.58 -4.10
CA ILE A 9 -28.50 36.53 -4.86
C ILE A 9 -27.27 36.38 -3.90
N ILE A 10 -27.23 37.18 -2.83
CA ILE A 10 -26.13 37.13 -1.86
C ILE A 10 -26.08 35.75 -1.19
N LEU A 11 -27.20 35.18 -0.78
CA LEU A 11 -27.29 33.85 -0.21
C LEU A 11 -26.85 32.77 -1.20
N GLY A 12 -27.24 32.89 -2.47
CA GLY A 12 -26.82 31.97 -3.53
C GLY A 12 -25.31 31.99 -3.75
N ILE A 13 -24.70 33.17 -3.83
CA ILE A 13 -23.25 33.33 -3.98
C ILE A 13 -22.50 32.77 -2.76
N SER A 14 -22.98 33.09 -1.57
CA SER A 14 -22.37 32.56 -0.32
C SER A 14 -22.40 31.02 -0.26
N SER A 15 -23.55 30.42 -0.60
CA SER A 15 -23.72 28.97 -0.65
C SER A 15 -22.76 28.33 -1.67
N PHE A 16 -22.60 28.93 -2.84
CA PHE A 16 -21.70 28.46 -3.89
C PHE A 16 -20.23 28.51 -3.45
N ILE A 17 -19.82 29.64 -2.85
CA ILE A 17 -18.44 29.78 -2.32
C ILE A 17 -18.17 28.73 -1.25
N THR A 18 -19.11 28.52 -0.34
CA THR A 18 -19.01 27.51 0.72
C THR A 18 -18.87 26.10 0.13
N ALA A 19 -19.69 25.74 -0.84
CA ALA A 19 -19.64 24.46 -1.52
C ALA A 19 -18.27 24.23 -2.21
N CYS A 20 -17.78 25.22 -2.98
CA CYS A 20 -16.46 25.15 -3.62
C CYS A 20 -15.34 25.00 -2.61
N SER A 21 -15.37 25.76 -1.51
CA SER A 21 -14.38 25.68 -0.44
C SER A 21 -14.37 24.31 0.22
N THR A 22 -15.53 23.73 0.48
CA THR A 22 -15.65 22.38 1.07
C THR A 22 -15.06 21.31 0.16
N VAL A 23 -15.32 21.37 -1.15
CA VAL A 23 -14.75 20.43 -2.11
C VAL A 23 -13.22 20.54 -2.16
N LEU A 24 -12.67 21.74 -2.19
CA LEU A 24 -11.24 21.97 -2.20
C LEU A 24 -10.55 21.47 -0.92
N LEU A 25 -11.15 21.72 0.23
CA LEU A 25 -10.66 21.25 1.52
C LEU A 25 -10.69 19.72 1.58
N SER A 26 -11.77 19.09 1.16
CA SER A 26 -11.90 17.63 1.09
C SER A 26 -10.84 17.01 0.19
N TYR A 27 -10.58 17.62 -0.97
CA TYR A 27 -9.54 17.14 -1.89
C TYR A 27 -8.14 17.23 -1.26
N ARG A 28 -7.81 18.36 -0.62
CA ARG A 28 -6.52 18.53 0.07
C ARG A 28 -6.35 17.56 1.23
N TYR A 29 -7.42 17.39 2.03
CA TYR A 29 -7.45 16.44 3.13
C TYR A 29 -7.20 15.00 2.66
N ASN A 30 -7.90 14.57 1.61
CA ASN A 30 -7.71 13.24 1.03
C ASN A 30 -6.27 13.01 0.55
N LYS A 31 -5.64 14.00 -0.12
CA LYS A 31 -4.23 13.90 -0.52
C LYS A 31 -3.27 13.79 0.67
N LEU A 32 -3.56 14.51 1.74
CA LEU A 32 -2.76 14.46 2.96
C LEU A 32 -2.87 13.10 3.64
N VAL A 33 -4.08 12.56 3.74
CA VAL A 33 -4.34 11.20 4.28
C VAL A 33 -3.63 10.13 3.43
N GLN A 34 -3.71 10.22 2.10
CA GLN A 34 -2.98 9.31 1.21
C GLN A 34 -1.47 9.35 1.45
N GLY A 35 -0.90 10.55 1.62
CA GLY A 35 0.53 10.72 1.94
C GLY A 35 0.92 10.06 3.27
N GLN A 36 0.08 10.19 4.31
CA GLN A 36 0.29 9.53 5.60
C GLN A 36 0.25 8.01 5.47
N VAL A 37 -0.72 7.47 4.75
CA VAL A 37 -0.83 6.02 4.50
C VAL A 37 0.41 5.51 3.76
N GLU A 38 0.90 6.23 2.76
CA GLU A 38 2.11 5.85 2.02
C GLU A 38 3.37 5.86 2.89
N MET A 39 3.48 6.82 3.81
CA MET A 39 4.57 6.83 4.80
C MET A 39 4.50 5.59 5.72
N GLN A 40 3.34 5.27 6.24
CA GLN A 40 3.14 4.09 7.10
C GLN A 40 3.47 2.79 6.35
N ILE A 41 3.05 2.67 5.10
CA ILE A 41 3.40 1.52 4.24
C ILE A 41 4.91 1.40 4.10
N ARG A 42 5.59 2.50 3.76
CA ARG A 42 7.05 2.51 3.59
C ARG A 42 7.78 2.11 4.87
N GLU A 43 7.38 2.68 5.99
CA GLU A 43 7.95 2.38 7.30
C GLU A 43 7.78 0.89 7.63
N ARG A 44 6.57 0.36 7.47
CA ARG A 44 6.26 -1.05 7.75
C ARG A 44 7.07 -2.01 6.88
N ILE A 45 7.15 -1.77 5.58
CA ILE A 45 7.96 -2.56 4.66
C ILE A 45 9.44 -2.49 5.03
N THR A 46 9.94 -1.29 5.32
CA THR A 46 11.35 -1.09 5.70
C THR A 46 11.68 -1.83 6.99
N ASN A 47 10.86 -1.71 8.02
CA ASN A 47 11.08 -2.37 9.30
C ASN A 47 11.04 -3.90 9.16
N ALA A 48 10.09 -4.44 8.41
CA ALA A 48 10.00 -5.88 8.16
C ALA A 48 11.20 -6.40 7.34
N ARG A 49 11.66 -5.64 6.35
CA ARG A 49 12.85 -5.96 5.55
C ARG A 49 14.11 -5.99 6.42
N VAL A 50 14.35 -4.92 7.17
CA VAL A 50 15.52 -4.82 8.06
C VAL A 50 15.54 -5.97 9.05
N ARG A 51 14.41 -6.29 9.67
CA ARG A 51 14.32 -7.42 10.59
C ARG A 51 14.68 -8.76 9.92
N TYR A 52 14.19 -9.00 8.72
CA TYR A 52 14.50 -10.20 7.95
C TYR A 52 15.98 -10.28 7.60
N GLU A 53 16.56 -9.20 7.09
CA GLU A 53 17.98 -9.11 6.72
C GLU A 53 18.88 -9.25 7.94
N ASP A 54 18.59 -8.61 9.05
CA ASP A 54 19.34 -8.72 10.32
C ASP A 54 19.35 -10.16 10.84
N LEU A 55 18.22 -10.86 10.76
CA LEU A 55 18.15 -12.26 11.19
C LEU A 55 19.02 -13.17 10.33
N ILE A 56 19.05 -12.97 9.01
CA ILE A 56 19.93 -13.73 8.12
C ILE A 56 21.39 -13.45 8.45
N ILE A 57 21.78 -12.20 8.56
CA ILE A 57 23.18 -11.81 8.84
C ILE A 57 23.62 -12.37 10.18
N LYS A 58 22.80 -12.23 11.22
CA LYS A 58 23.12 -12.62 12.60
C LYS A 58 23.19 -14.13 12.80
N HIS A 59 22.47 -14.91 11.99
CA HIS A 59 22.37 -16.36 12.16
C HIS A 59 22.84 -17.15 10.93
N ASN A 60 23.67 -16.53 10.10
CA ASN A 60 24.16 -17.14 8.85
C ASN A 60 24.84 -18.52 9.06
N ASP A 61 25.52 -18.69 10.17
CA ASP A 61 26.21 -19.95 10.58
C ASP A 61 25.23 -20.98 11.16
N LYS A 62 24.02 -20.64 11.51
CA LYS A 62 23.00 -21.47 12.19
C LYS A 62 21.71 -21.63 11.41
N LEU A 63 21.72 -21.41 10.11
CA LEU A 63 20.52 -21.47 9.26
C LEU A 63 19.87 -22.86 9.24
N ASN A 64 20.61 -23.92 9.60
CA ASN A 64 20.11 -25.29 9.70
C ASN A 64 19.43 -25.60 11.07
N ASP A 65 19.52 -24.71 12.04
CA ASP A 65 18.83 -24.86 13.32
C ASP A 65 17.31 -24.67 13.13
N LYS A 66 16.52 -25.64 13.60
CA LYS A 66 15.05 -25.62 13.46
C LYS A 66 14.41 -24.41 14.13
N PHE A 67 14.97 -23.96 15.26
CA PHE A 67 14.45 -22.78 15.95
C PHE A 67 14.74 -21.52 15.11
N ILE A 68 15.94 -21.37 14.60
CA ILE A 68 16.32 -20.25 13.74
C ILE A 68 15.47 -20.24 12.45
N GLN A 69 15.26 -21.42 11.83
CA GLN A 69 14.36 -21.53 10.67
C GLN A 69 12.93 -21.07 10.99
N SER A 70 12.39 -21.41 12.16
CA SER A 70 11.08 -20.95 12.58
C SER A 70 11.01 -19.43 12.73
N VAL A 71 12.05 -18.82 13.32
CA VAL A 71 12.14 -17.35 13.48
C VAL A 71 12.28 -16.67 12.13
N LEU A 72 13.10 -17.20 11.22
CA LEU A 72 13.25 -16.69 9.86
C LEU A 72 11.94 -16.79 9.07
N ASN A 73 11.23 -17.92 9.16
CA ASN A 73 9.93 -18.08 8.50
C ASN A 73 8.92 -17.04 8.99
N SER A 74 8.90 -16.77 10.29
CA SER A 74 8.03 -15.72 10.86
C SER A 74 8.41 -14.33 10.34
N ALA A 75 9.70 -14.01 10.22
CA ALA A 75 10.16 -12.75 9.67
C ALA A 75 9.85 -12.61 8.16
N ILE A 76 9.96 -13.70 7.40
CA ILE A 76 9.53 -13.76 5.99
C ILE A 76 8.03 -13.49 5.90
N GLU A 77 7.22 -14.10 6.73
CA GLU A 77 5.77 -13.88 6.73
C GLU A 77 5.41 -12.44 7.06
N GLU A 78 6.08 -11.84 8.05
CA GLU A 78 5.90 -10.43 8.37
C GLU A 78 6.26 -9.52 7.18
N PHE A 79 7.37 -9.81 6.51
CA PHE A 79 7.82 -9.09 5.34
C PHE A 79 6.83 -9.19 4.16
N LEU A 80 6.36 -10.40 3.85
CA LEU A 80 5.39 -10.61 2.78
C LEU A 80 4.00 -10.02 3.11
N ASN A 81 3.57 -10.10 4.38
CA ASN A 81 2.35 -9.47 4.87
C ASN A 81 2.39 -7.94 4.73
N ALA A 82 3.56 -7.32 4.94
CA ALA A 82 3.71 -5.87 4.77
C ALA A 82 3.46 -5.45 3.30
N TYR A 83 3.92 -6.23 2.33
CA TYR A 83 3.61 -5.97 0.91
C TYR A 83 2.16 -6.27 0.55
N ASP A 84 1.58 -7.33 1.09
CA ASP A 84 0.18 -7.67 0.81
C ASP A 84 -0.76 -6.60 1.34
N GLU A 85 -0.50 -6.09 2.55
CA GLU A 85 -1.24 -4.95 3.11
C GLU A 85 -1.06 -3.68 2.27
N ALA A 86 0.16 -3.39 1.80
CA ALA A 86 0.42 -2.27 0.91
C ALA A 86 -0.39 -2.39 -0.40
N CYS A 87 -0.40 -3.56 -1.00
CA CYS A 87 -1.21 -3.87 -2.19
C CYS A 87 -2.72 -3.75 -1.90
N GLN A 88 -3.17 -4.17 -0.72
CA GLN A 88 -4.57 -3.99 -0.32
C GLN A 88 -4.94 -2.50 -0.21
N LYS A 89 -4.07 -1.65 0.36
CA LYS A 89 -4.30 -0.19 0.38
C LYS A 89 -4.38 0.42 -1.02
N TYR A 90 -3.60 -0.10 -1.97
CA TYR A 90 -3.69 0.31 -3.37
C TYR A 90 -5.04 -0.09 -3.98
N ILE A 91 -5.50 -1.33 -3.77
CA ILE A 91 -6.81 -1.83 -4.23
C ILE A 91 -7.93 -0.96 -3.67
N ASP A 92 -7.86 -0.64 -2.38
CA ASP A 92 -8.85 0.15 -1.64
C ASP A 92 -8.79 1.66 -1.96
N LYS A 93 -7.94 2.09 -2.89
CA LYS A 93 -7.75 3.50 -3.28
C LYS A 93 -7.33 4.41 -2.10
N LYS A 94 -6.64 3.87 -1.11
CA LYS A 94 -6.13 4.62 0.05
C LYS A 94 -4.80 5.31 -0.20
N VAL A 95 -4.17 5.05 -1.35
CA VAL A 95 -2.91 5.64 -1.81
C VAL A 95 -3.08 6.22 -3.22
N ASP A 96 -2.17 7.11 -3.61
CA ASP A 96 -2.08 7.56 -5.00
C ASP A 96 -1.57 6.41 -5.88
N LYS A 97 -2.42 5.94 -6.80
CA LYS A 97 -2.15 4.74 -7.60
C LYS A 97 -0.92 4.87 -8.50
N GLU A 98 -0.75 6.01 -9.15
CA GLU A 98 0.37 6.24 -10.05
C GLU A 98 1.70 6.27 -9.29
N ARG A 99 1.72 6.99 -8.17
CA ARG A 99 2.89 7.08 -7.31
C ARG A 99 3.23 5.75 -6.67
N PHE A 100 2.24 5.01 -6.18
CA PHE A 100 2.42 3.69 -5.60
C PHE A 100 2.99 2.71 -6.64
N LYS A 101 2.39 2.63 -7.83
CA LYS A 101 2.89 1.78 -8.91
C LYS A 101 4.32 2.12 -9.28
N LYS A 102 4.64 3.40 -9.45
CA LYS A 102 6.01 3.85 -9.75
C LYS A 102 7.02 3.44 -8.69
N SER A 103 6.62 3.47 -7.41
CA SER A 103 7.51 3.15 -6.28
C SER A 103 7.71 1.65 -6.10
N TYR A 104 6.67 0.84 -6.28
CA TYR A 104 6.66 -0.57 -5.88
C TYR A 104 6.62 -1.58 -7.03
N PHE A 105 6.53 -1.12 -8.28
CA PHE A 105 6.45 -1.98 -9.45
C PHE A 105 7.54 -3.07 -9.44
N LYS A 106 8.80 -2.67 -9.47
CA LYS A 106 9.94 -3.61 -9.50
C LYS A 106 10.08 -4.43 -8.22
N GLU A 107 9.74 -3.86 -7.07
CA GLU A 107 9.83 -4.58 -5.80
C GLU A 107 8.81 -5.71 -5.74
N ILE A 108 7.55 -5.45 -6.14
CA ILE A 108 6.50 -6.47 -6.17
C ILE A 108 6.86 -7.59 -7.16
N GLN A 109 7.41 -7.25 -8.32
CA GLN A 109 7.92 -8.23 -9.26
C GLN A 109 9.00 -9.11 -8.60
N SER A 110 10.02 -8.47 -8.07
CA SER A 110 11.15 -9.18 -7.45
C SER A 110 10.73 -10.11 -6.32
N ILE A 111 9.73 -9.70 -5.51
CA ILE A 111 9.26 -10.53 -4.39
C ILE A 111 8.45 -11.73 -4.87
N VAL A 112 7.56 -11.54 -5.84
CA VAL A 112 6.71 -12.63 -6.34
C VAL A 112 7.52 -13.64 -7.14
N GLU A 113 8.52 -13.19 -7.90
CA GLU A 113 9.40 -14.03 -8.72
C GLU A 113 10.57 -14.64 -7.95
N ASN A 114 10.79 -14.23 -6.70
CA ASN A 114 11.89 -14.75 -5.88
C ASN A 114 11.65 -16.22 -5.50
N GLU A 115 12.58 -17.09 -5.85
CA GLU A 115 12.48 -18.53 -5.60
C GLU A 115 12.28 -18.87 -4.12
N ASN A 116 12.85 -18.09 -3.20
CA ASN A 116 12.71 -18.29 -1.76
C ASN A 116 11.28 -18.04 -1.26
N PHE A 117 10.50 -17.21 -1.99
CA PHE A 117 9.14 -16.84 -1.61
C PHE A 117 8.08 -17.47 -2.53
N LYS A 118 8.50 -18.02 -3.66
CA LYS A 118 7.62 -18.56 -4.71
C LYS A 118 6.59 -19.54 -4.18
N GLN A 119 7.00 -20.48 -3.34
CA GLN A 119 6.08 -21.46 -2.75
C GLN A 119 4.93 -20.82 -1.95
N LYS A 120 5.18 -19.65 -1.32
CA LYS A 120 4.17 -18.92 -0.57
C LYS A 120 3.16 -18.20 -1.48
N TYR A 121 3.56 -17.86 -2.70
CA TYR A 121 2.70 -17.23 -3.71
C TYR A 121 1.99 -18.24 -4.62
N ASP A 122 2.64 -19.35 -4.99
CA ASP A 122 2.11 -20.34 -5.94
C ASP A 122 0.96 -21.20 -5.37
N SER A 123 0.89 -21.33 -4.04
CA SER A 123 -0.19 -22.06 -3.40
C SER A 123 -1.56 -21.45 -3.73
N GLU A 124 -2.54 -22.28 -4.09
CA GLU A 124 -3.94 -21.85 -4.25
C GLU A 124 -4.52 -21.26 -2.96
N SER A 125 -4.06 -21.76 -1.82
CA SER A 125 -4.42 -21.27 -0.49
C SER A 125 -3.58 -20.08 -0.02
N SER A 126 -2.75 -19.49 -0.89
CA SER A 126 -1.89 -18.35 -0.53
C SER A 126 -2.70 -17.23 0.12
N GLN A 127 -2.23 -16.77 1.26
CA GLN A 127 -2.84 -15.64 1.97
C GLN A 127 -2.53 -14.27 1.30
N TYR A 128 -1.50 -14.21 0.44
CA TYR A 128 -1.02 -12.96 -0.21
C TYR A 128 -1.83 -12.62 -1.47
N LYS A 129 -3.14 -12.51 -1.32
CA LYS A 129 -4.08 -12.33 -2.43
C LYS A 129 -3.98 -10.97 -3.10
N ALA A 130 -3.73 -9.92 -2.30
CA ALA A 130 -3.62 -8.56 -2.82
C ALA A 130 -2.35 -8.40 -3.68
N THR A 131 -1.21 -8.91 -3.21
CA THR A 131 0.05 -8.89 -3.95
C THR A 131 -0.07 -9.68 -5.27
N LYS A 132 -0.64 -10.89 -5.24
CA LYS A 132 -0.88 -11.70 -6.44
C LYS A 132 -1.79 -10.97 -7.45
N LYS A 133 -2.85 -10.33 -6.97
CA LYS A 133 -3.77 -9.56 -7.83
C LYS A 133 -3.05 -8.41 -8.51
N ILE A 134 -2.29 -7.62 -7.76
CA ILE A 134 -1.54 -6.47 -8.29
C ILE A 134 -0.43 -6.92 -9.23
N TYR A 135 0.27 -7.99 -8.92
CA TYR A 135 1.28 -8.57 -9.80
C TYR A 135 0.66 -8.96 -11.16
N ARG A 136 -0.46 -9.67 -11.18
CA ARG A 136 -1.16 -10.03 -12.42
C ARG A 136 -1.65 -8.80 -13.18
N GLU A 137 -2.25 -7.84 -12.50
CA GLU A 137 -2.73 -6.59 -13.10
C GLU A 137 -1.61 -5.80 -13.79
N TRP A 138 -0.43 -5.76 -13.19
CA TRP A 138 0.65 -4.94 -13.69
C TRP A 138 1.52 -5.61 -14.75
N TYR A 139 1.67 -6.92 -14.69
CA TYR A 139 2.56 -7.67 -15.58
C TYR A 139 1.81 -8.42 -16.68
N ASP A 140 0.47 -8.42 -16.63
CA ASP A 140 -0.42 -8.94 -17.68
C ASP A 140 0.15 -10.19 -18.38
N LEU A 141 0.30 -11.26 -17.62
CA LEU A 141 0.86 -12.52 -18.09
C LEU A 141 -0.14 -13.33 -18.94
N GLU A 142 -1.33 -12.77 -19.21
CA GLU A 142 -2.43 -13.42 -19.94
C GLU A 142 -2.71 -12.76 -21.30
N LYS A 143 -1.74 -12.03 -21.87
CA LYS A 143 -1.83 -11.55 -23.27
C LYS A 143 -1.05 -12.39 -24.23
#